data_6bb8e4236e702c4c57b493fd62fb30ea
#
_entry.id   6bb8e4236e702c4c57b493fd62fb30ea
#
_cell.length_a   1.000
_cell.length_b   1.000
_cell.length_c   1.000
_cell.angle_alpha   90.00
_cell.angle_beta   90.00
_cell.angle_gamma   90.00
#
_symmetry.space_group_name_H-M   'P 1'
#
loop_
_entity.id
_entity.type
_entity.pdbx_description
1 polymer ?
#
loop_
_entity_poly.entity_id
_entity_poly.type
_entity_poly.pdbx_seq_one_letter_code
_entity_poly.pdbx_strand_id
1 'polypeptide(L)'
;KGGNIIALAQELYCSDYVPYLLQKIEEQTPYIRPVSFSFGKQSFSEPSFQQLDIVLLASPALLTYLQERGINTALAKRECKEARFTHNGKRYFAIAFPNISGGYEIRNRYFKGCIAPKEISHIRQSGKPRSACYVFEGFIDYLSFLTLRLENCPQSPDFDRQDYIVLNSVANVSKALYPLGSYERIHCFFDNDRAGMEAIQQIRK
;
A
#
# COMPACT_ATOMS: atom_id res chain seq x y z
N LYS A 1 17.94 1.08 -16.20
CA LYS A 1 16.50 1.46 -16.16
C LYS A 1 15.70 0.18 -16.31
N GLY A 2 14.77 -0.11 -15.39
CA GLY A 2 13.84 -1.23 -15.50
C GLY A 2 12.56 -0.76 -16.19
N GLY A 3 11.96 -1.62 -17.02
CA GLY A 3 10.70 -1.36 -17.71
C GLY A 3 9.96 -2.67 -17.98
N ASN A 4 8.68 -2.58 -18.34
CA ASN A 4 7.93 -3.73 -18.82
C ASN A 4 8.11 -3.91 -20.34
N ILE A 5 7.56 -5.00 -20.90
CA ILE A 5 7.69 -5.31 -22.33
C ILE A 5 7.12 -4.20 -23.23
N ILE A 6 6.11 -3.47 -22.79
CA ILE A 6 5.54 -2.34 -23.53
C ILE A 6 6.53 -1.18 -23.58
N ALA A 7 7.20 -0.85 -22.48
CA ALA A 7 8.22 0.20 -22.43
C ALA A 7 9.42 -0.13 -23.34
N LEU A 8 9.82 -1.41 -23.40
CA LEU A 8 10.83 -1.87 -24.34
C LEU A 8 10.36 -1.71 -25.79
N ALA A 9 9.13 -2.08 -26.10
CA ALA A 9 8.56 -1.95 -27.43
C ALA A 9 8.41 -0.47 -27.84
N GLN A 10 8.07 0.44 -26.94
CA GLN A 10 8.02 1.89 -27.18
C GLN A 10 9.38 2.42 -27.65
N GLU A 11 10.46 2.04 -26.97
CA GLU A 11 11.81 2.42 -27.39
C GLU A 11 12.22 1.78 -28.72
N LEU A 12 11.89 0.49 -28.91
CA LEU A 12 12.28 -0.26 -30.12
C LEU A 12 11.55 0.21 -31.38
N TYR A 13 10.27 0.53 -31.27
CA TYR A 13 9.43 0.92 -32.42
C TYR A 13 9.13 2.43 -32.48
N CYS A 14 9.73 3.22 -31.59
CA CYS A 14 9.58 4.69 -31.51
C CYS A 14 8.12 5.14 -31.59
N SER A 15 7.24 4.46 -30.87
CA SER A 15 5.79 4.71 -30.86
C SER A 15 5.21 4.59 -29.46
N ASP A 16 4.28 5.49 -29.12
CA ASP A 16 3.50 5.45 -27.88
C ASP A 16 2.11 4.83 -28.09
N TYR A 17 1.77 4.43 -29.32
CA TYR A 17 0.46 3.86 -29.64
C TYR A 17 0.40 2.39 -29.24
N VAL A 18 -0.15 2.12 -28.08
CA VAL A 18 -0.16 0.79 -27.43
C VAL A 18 -0.75 -0.33 -28.34
N PRO A 19 -1.87 -0.14 -29.07
CA PRO A 19 -2.38 -1.18 -29.98
C PRO A 19 -1.37 -1.61 -31.05
N TYR A 20 -0.65 -0.66 -31.64
CA TYR A 20 0.40 -0.93 -32.63
C TYR A 20 1.57 -1.71 -32.00
N LEU A 21 1.98 -1.34 -30.78
CA LEU A 21 3.05 -2.03 -30.06
C LEU A 21 2.68 -3.48 -29.72
N LEU A 22 1.44 -3.72 -29.30
CA LEU A 22 0.94 -5.07 -29.02
C LEU A 22 0.93 -5.93 -30.28
N GLN A 23 0.50 -5.39 -31.42
CA GLN A 23 0.56 -6.07 -32.71
C GLN A 23 2.01 -6.43 -33.07
N LYS A 24 2.97 -5.50 -32.88
CA LYS A 24 4.39 -5.75 -33.15
C LYS A 24 5.00 -6.80 -32.23
N ILE A 25 4.62 -6.83 -30.97
CA ILE A 25 5.03 -7.88 -30.02
C ILE A 25 4.46 -9.24 -30.46
N GLU A 26 3.21 -9.29 -30.87
CA GLU A 26 2.55 -10.51 -31.36
C GLU A 26 3.21 -11.06 -32.65
N GLU A 27 3.55 -10.20 -33.59
CA GLU A 27 4.26 -10.55 -34.82
C GLU A 27 5.63 -11.20 -34.57
N GLN A 28 6.32 -10.78 -33.47
CA GLN A 28 7.64 -11.30 -33.09
C GLN A 28 7.58 -12.60 -32.26
N THR A 29 6.39 -12.97 -31.76
CA THR A 29 6.20 -14.14 -30.87
C THR A 29 5.14 -15.12 -31.41
N PRO A 30 5.34 -15.67 -32.61
CA PRO A 30 4.31 -16.44 -33.34
C PRO A 30 3.89 -17.77 -32.67
N TYR A 31 4.55 -18.20 -31.61
CA TYR A 31 4.28 -19.47 -30.92
C TYR A 31 3.64 -19.30 -29.51
N ILE A 32 3.39 -18.08 -29.07
CA ILE A 32 2.62 -17.88 -27.84
C ILE A 32 1.14 -18.03 -28.21
N ARG A 33 0.50 -19.13 -27.78
CA ARG A 33 -0.96 -19.28 -27.92
C ARG A 33 -1.63 -18.03 -27.34
N PRO A 34 -2.55 -17.40 -28.07
CA PRO A 34 -3.26 -16.23 -27.54
C PRO A 34 -3.94 -16.65 -26.25
N VAL A 35 -3.52 -16.06 -25.15
CA VAL A 35 -4.29 -16.11 -23.90
C VAL A 35 -5.50 -15.24 -24.18
N SER A 36 -6.63 -15.87 -24.51
CA SER A 36 -7.89 -15.16 -24.68
C SER A 36 -8.23 -14.51 -23.35
N PHE A 37 -8.01 -13.20 -23.27
CA PHE A 37 -8.61 -12.38 -22.22
C PHE A 37 -10.11 -12.32 -22.48
N SER A 38 -10.86 -13.33 -22.04
CA SER A 38 -12.30 -13.22 -22.00
C SER A 38 -12.61 -12.29 -20.83
N PHE A 39 -13.11 -11.10 -21.13
CA PHE A 39 -13.90 -10.30 -20.18
C PHE A 39 -15.23 -11.02 -19.96
N GLY A 40 -15.19 -12.21 -19.42
CA GLY A 40 -16.34 -13.05 -19.19
C GLY A 40 -16.32 -13.60 -17.78
N LYS A 41 -17.30 -13.16 -16.98
CA LYS A 41 -17.70 -13.68 -15.66
C LYS A 41 -16.55 -13.75 -14.67
N GLN A 42 -16.59 -12.91 -13.64
CA GLN A 42 -15.86 -13.14 -12.41
C GLN A 42 -16.10 -14.60 -11.97
N SER A 43 -15.21 -15.49 -12.35
CA SER A 43 -15.08 -16.75 -11.62
C SER A 43 -14.71 -16.31 -10.21
N PHE A 44 -15.48 -16.72 -9.24
CA PHE A 44 -15.05 -16.68 -7.83
C PHE A 44 -13.78 -17.52 -7.77
N SER A 45 -12.62 -16.89 -7.98
CA SER A 45 -11.34 -17.49 -7.68
C SER A 45 -11.35 -17.74 -6.18
N GLU A 46 -11.03 -18.97 -5.76
CA GLU A 46 -10.77 -19.27 -4.36
C GLU A 46 -9.89 -18.16 -3.78
N PRO A 47 -10.15 -17.70 -2.53
CA PRO A 47 -9.33 -16.68 -1.92
C PRO A 47 -7.86 -17.07 -2.09
N SER A 48 -7.06 -16.20 -2.68
CA SER A 48 -5.63 -16.45 -2.96
C SER A 48 -4.84 -16.76 -1.69
N PHE A 49 -5.42 -16.50 -0.52
CA PHE A 49 -4.88 -16.77 0.80
C PHE A 49 -5.78 -17.79 1.51
N GLN A 50 -5.27 -19.01 1.67
CA GLN A 50 -5.94 -20.09 2.41
C GLN A 50 -5.45 -20.08 3.87
N GLN A 51 -6.30 -20.53 4.80
CA GLN A 51 -5.96 -20.63 6.23
C GLN A 51 -5.42 -19.32 6.81
N LEU A 52 -6.09 -18.20 6.45
CA LEU A 52 -5.70 -16.87 6.94
C LEU A 52 -6.00 -16.77 8.44
N ASP A 53 -4.96 -16.45 9.21
CA ASP A 53 -5.03 -16.16 10.64
C ASP A 53 -4.37 -14.80 10.91
N ILE A 54 -5.07 -13.94 11.66
CA ILE A 54 -4.59 -12.61 12.03
C ILE A 54 -4.35 -12.61 13.54
N VAL A 55 -3.07 -12.49 13.91
CA VAL A 55 -2.62 -12.58 15.30
C VAL A 55 -1.85 -11.32 15.72
N LEU A 56 -1.47 -11.24 16.99
CA LEU A 56 -0.58 -10.17 17.45
C LEU A 56 0.79 -10.27 16.79
N LEU A 57 1.34 -9.13 16.40
CA LEU A 57 2.68 -9.06 15.77
C LEU A 57 3.76 -9.46 16.79
N ALA A 58 4.32 -10.65 16.61
CA ALA A 58 5.27 -11.24 17.55
C ALA A 58 6.46 -11.95 16.88
N SER A 59 6.36 -12.34 15.60
CA SER A 59 7.42 -13.10 14.90
C SER A 59 8.76 -12.35 14.91
N PRO A 60 9.84 -12.95 15.44
CA PRO A 60 11.15 -12.29 15.51
C PRO A 60 11.65 -11.79 14.17
N ALA A 61 11.46 -12.57 13.10
CA ALA A 61 11.88 -12.19 11.75
C ALA A 61 11.19 -10.91 11.24
N LEU A 62 9.91 -10.70 11.58
CA LEU A 62 9.18 -9.47 11.22
C LEU A 62 9.64 -8.28 12.07
N LEU A 63 9.89 -8.51 13.36
CA LEU A 63 10.42 -7.47 14.25
C LEU A 63 11.82 -7.04 13.84
N THR A 64 12.70 -7.98 13.50
CA THR A 64 14.04 -7.67 12.96
C THR A 64 13.94 -6.88 11.66
N TYR A 65 13.05 -7.28 10.73
CA TYR A 65 12.82 -6.53 9.49
C TYR A 65 12.41 -5.08 9.75
N LEU A 66 11.54 -4.83 10.75
CA LEU A 66 11.13 -3.47 11.14
C LEU A 66 12.30 -2.69 11.74
N GLN A 67 13.10 -3.31 12.61
CA GLN A 67 14.29 -2.68 13.21
C GLN A 67 15.33 -2.29 12.15
N GLU A 68 15.59 -3.15 11.17
CA GLU A 68 16.50 -2.85 10.05
C GLU A 68 16.01 -1.67 9.19
N ARG A 69 14.72 -1.38 9.23
CA ARG A 69 14.12 -0.20 8.60
C ARG A 69 14.03 1.02 9.51
N GLY A 70 14.63 0.95 10.70
CA GLY A 70 14.60 2.04 11.69
C GLY A 70 13.22 2.24 12.33
N ILE A 71 12.32 1.24 12.31
CA ILE A 71 10.98 1.37 12.86
C ILE A 71 10.94 0.85 14.29
N ASN A 72 10.40 1.65 15.21
CA ASN A 72 10.19 1.26 16.59
C ASN A 72 9.18 0.11 16.67
N THR A 73 9.62 -1.04 17.20
CA THR A 73 8.81 -2.26 17.24
C THR A 73 7.62 -2.18 18.22
N ALA A 74 7.68 -1.36 19.25
CA ALA A 74 6.54 -1.15 20.15
C ALA A 74 5.41 -0.40 19.44
N LEU A 75 5.74 0.64 18.67
CA LEU A 75 4.78 1.33 17.80
C LEU A 75 4.20 0.39 16.75
N ALA A 76 5.05 -0.39 16.07
CA ALA A 76 4.58 -1.34 15.07
C ALA A 76 3.65 -2.40 15.65
N LYS A 77 3.90 -2.92 16.85
CA LYS A 77 3.00 -3.87 17.55
C LYS A 77 1.66 -3.25 17.93
N ARG A 78 1.63 -1.95 18.20
CA ARG A 78 0.39 -1.22 18.49
C ARG A 78 -0.46 -1.05 17.23
N GLU A 79 0.16 -0.66 16.11
CA GLU A 79 -0.52 -0.28 14.88
C GLU A 79 -0.81 -1.47 13.95
N CYS A 80 -0.03 -2.55 14.05
CA CYS A 80 -0.07 -3.68 13.12
C CYS A 80 -0.43 -4.99 13.81
N LYS A 81 -0.84 -5.94 12.98
CA LYS A 81 -1.00 -7.35 13.30
C LYS A 81 0.02 -8.19 12.53
N GLU A 82 -0.02 -9.48 12.73
CA GLU A 82 0.69 -10.47 11.93
C GLU A 82 -0.33 -11.33 11.19
N ALA A 83 -0.23 -11.38 9.86
CA ALA A 83 -0.99 -12.30 9.04
C ALA A 83 -0.18 -13.57 8.82
N ARG A 84 -0.80 -14.73 9.06
CA ARG A 84 -0.30 -16.06 8.72
C ARG A 84 -1.24 -16.67 7.71
N PHE A 85 -0.74 -17.19 6.62
CA PHE A 85 -1.56 -17.74 5.55
C PHE A 85 -0.82 -18.76 4.72
N THR A 86 -1.59 -19.57 3.99
CA THR A 86 -1.07 -20.49 2.98
C THR A 86 -1.37 -19.92 1.59
N HIS A 87 -0.37 -19.91 0.72
CA HIS A 87 -0.51 -19.55 -0.68
C HIS A 87 0.28 -20.54 -1.54
N ASN A 88 -0.35 -21.13 -2.54
CA ASN A 88 0.24 -22.18 -3.38
C ASN A 88 0.91 -23.30 -2.57
N GLY A 89 0.23 -23.78 -1.50
CA GLY A 89 0.71 -24.86 -0.65
C GLY A 89 1.88 -24.50 0.29
N LYS A 90 2.35 -23.25 0.29
CA LYS A 90 3.43 -22.78 1.17
C LYS A 90 2.88 -21.86 2.25
N ARG A 91 3.41 -21.98 3.46
CA ARG A 91 3.07 -21.10 4.59
C ARG A 91 3.87 -19.80 4.52
N TYR A 92 3.17 -18.70 4.72
CA TYR A 92 3.73 -17.35 4.77
C TYR A 92 3.28 -16.64 6.03
N PHE A 93 4.06 -15.63 6.41
CA PHE A 93 3.69 -14.69 7.44
C PHE A 93 4.20 -13.28 7.07
N ALA A 94 3.45 -12.28 7.46
CA ALA A 94 3.74 -10.89 7.12
C ALA A 94 3.19 -9.94 8.18
N ILE A 95 3.76 -8.74 8.27
CA ILE A 95 3.15 -7.61 8.98
C ILE A 95 1.84 -7.29 8.26
N ALA A 96 0.76 -7.09 9.01
CA ALA A 96 -0.56 -6.79 8.49
C ALA A 96 -1.05 -5.47 9.08
N PHE A 97 -1.22 -4.47 8.24
CA PHE A 97 -1.74 -3.16 8.61
C PHE A 97 -3.20 -3.07 8.20
N PRO A 98 -4.15 -2.84 9.16
CA PRO A 98 -5.58 -2.90 8.87
C PRO A 98 -6.05 -1.68 8.08
N ASN A 99 -7.05 -1.88 7.22
CA ASN A 99 -7.76 -0.81 6.55
C ASN A 99 -9.21 -0.66 7.07
N ILE A 100 -9.92 0.38 6.61
CA ILE A 100 -11.27 0.69 7.10
C ILE A 100 -12.35 -0.30 6.67
N SER A 101 -12.07 -1.18 5.72
CA SER A 101 -13.03 -2.18 5.19
C SER A 101 -12.73 -3.61 5.66
N GLY A 102 -11.86 -3.78 6.67
CA GLY A 102 -11.52 -5.09 7.22
C GLY A 102 -10.47 -5.88 6.42
N GLY A 103 -9.89 -5.28 5.38
CA GLY A 103 -8.73 -5.82 4.69
C GLY A 103 -7.41 -5.39 5.35
N TYR A 104 -6.30 -5.88 4.83
CA TYR A 104 -4.96 -5.58 5.35
C TYR A 104 -3.97 -5.33 4.23
N GLU A 105 -3.13 -4.32 4.37
CA GLU A 105 -1.88 -4.25 3.63
C GLU A 105 -0.86 -5.15 4.32
N ILE A 106 -0.20 -6.02 3.55
CA ILE A 106 0.76 -6.97 4.11
C ILE A 106 2.16 -6.73 3.56
N ARG A 107 3.15 -6.88 4.45
CA ARG A 107 4.55 -6.72 4.07
C ARG A 107 5.48 -7.58 4.92
N ASN A 108 6.48 -8.13 4.27
CA ASN A 108 7.68 -8.66 4.93
C ASN A 108 8.92 -8.29 4.09
N ARG A 109 10.08 -8.89 4.39
CA ARG A 109 11.33 -8.65 3.66
C ARG A 109 11.24 -8.95 2.16
N TYR A 110 10.41 -9.91 1.76
CA TYR A 110 10.42 -10.50 0.41
C TYR A 110 9.27 -10.04 -0.48
N PHE A 111 8.16 -9.59 0.11
CA PHE A 111 7.01 -9.14 -0.66
C PHE A 111 6.19 -8.07 0.04
N LYS A 112 5.40 -7.37 -0.76
CA LYS A 112 4.27 -6.55 -0.33
C LYS A 112 3.01 -7.03 -1.05
N GLY A 113 1.85 -6.92 -0.40
CA GLY A 113 0.57 -7.33 -0.97
C GLY A 113 -0.60 -6.79 -0.17
N CYS A 114 -1.77 -7.25 -0.51
CA CYS A 114 -3.01 -6.85 0.15
C CYS A 114 -3.90 -8.07 0.36
N ILE A 115 -4.47 -8.20 1.56
CA ILE A 115 -5.59 -9.07 1.86
C ILE A 115 -6.84 -8.24 1.66
N ALA A 116 -7.67 -8.64 0.70
CA ALA A 116 -8.87 -7.92 0.30
C ALA A 116 -9.87 -7.69 1.46
N PRO A 117 -10.66 -6.63 1.40
CA PRO A 117 -10.72 -5.61 0.35
C PRO A 117 -9.58 -4.61 0.43
N LYS A 118 -9.16 -4.07 -0.74
CA LYS A 118 -8.14 -3.03 -0.81
C LYS A 118 -8.76 -1.66 -0.55
N GLU A 119 -8.32 -1.00 0.53
CA GLU A 119 -8.90 0.26 0.99
C GLU A 119 -7.86 1.12 1.70
N ILE A 120 -8.19 2.39 1.95
CA ILE A 120 -7.39 3.27 2.80
C ILE A 120 -7.47 2.83 4.26
N SER A 121 -6.49 3.23 5.05
CA SER A 121 -6.56 3.17 6.51
C SER A 121 -6.81 4.58 7.05
N HIS A 122 -7.74 4.73 7.98
CA HIS A 122 -8.07 6.02 8.59
C HIS A 122 -8.00 5.88 10.11
N ILE A 123 -6.95 6.41 10.70
CA ILE A 123 -6.67 6.38 12.14
C ILE A 123 -7.17 7.69 12.75
N ARG A 124 -8.34 7.63 13.37
CA ARG A 124 -8.95 8.76 14.07
C ARG A 124 -8.58 8.72 15.54
N GLN A 125 -8.20 9.87 16.06
CA GLN A 125 -7.92 10.01 17.48
C GLN A 125 -9.23 10.13 18.27
N SER A 126 -9.23 9.61 19.50
CA SER A 126 -10.37 9.73 20.40
C SER A 126 -10.56 11.17 20.90
N GLY A 127 -11.77 11.52 21.32
CA GLY A 127 -12.11 12.81 21.86
C GLY A 127 -12.62 13.81 20.83
N LYS A 128 -12.16 15.08 20.90
CA LYS A 128 -12.62 16.13 19.97
C LYS A 128 -12.13 15.88 18.54
N PRO A 129 -12.92 16.23 17.50
CA PRO A 129 -12.47 16.19 16.13
C PRO A 129 -11.16 16.98 15.93
N ARG A 130 -10.27 16.46 15.13
CA ARG A 130 -8.99 17.11 14.80
C ARG A 130 -9.16 18.03 13.58
N SER A 131 -8.47 19.17 13.61
CA SER A 131 -8.47 20.09 12.46
C SER A 131 -7.40 19.73 11.41
N ALA A 132 -6.47 18.85 11.75
CA ALA A 132 -5.38 18.43 10.87
C ALA A 132 -5.39 16.93 10.61
N CYS A 133 -5.12 16.56 9.35
CA CYS A 133 -4.90 15.18 8.94
C CYS A 133 -3.54 15.04 8.25
N TYR A 134 -2.80 13.98 8.60
CA TYR A 134 -1.54 13.63 7.98
C TYR A 134 -1.75 12.42 7.08
N VAL A 135 -1.35 12.52 5.81
CA VAL A 135 -1.62 11.53 4.77
C VAL A 135 -0.32 10.89 4.30
N PHE A 136 -0.27 9.57 4.34
CA PHE A 136 0.90 8.78 3.93
C PHE A 136 0.56 7.90 2.73
N GLU A 137 1.54 7.63 1.88
CA GLU A 137 1.37 6.71 0.77
C GLU A 137 1.25 5.26 1.25
N GLY A 138 2.16 4.83 2.15
CA GLY A 138 2.22 3.50 2.70
C GLY A 138 2.33 3.46 4.23
N PHE A 139 1.97 2.32 4.83
CA PHE A 139 1.99 2.18 6.28
C PHE A 139 3.41 2.16 6.87
N ILE A 140 4.43 1.83 6.09
CA ILE A 140 5.83 1.90 6.53
C ILE A 140 6.23 3.36 6.75
N ASP A 141 5.81 4.28 5.88
CA ASP A 141 6.10 5.71 6.00
C ASP A 141 5.39 6.30 7.22
N TYR A 142 4.13 5.89 7.44
CA TYR A 142 3.39 6.21 8.66
C TYR A 142 4.13 5.74 9.92
N LEU A 143 4.58 4.49 9.98
CA LEU A 143 5.34 3.96 11.12
C LEU A 143 6.69 4.65 11.31
N SER A 144 7.36 5.01 10.22
CA SER A 144 8.61 5.79 10.26
C SER A 144 8.37 7.18 10.84
N PHE A 145 7.29 7.84 10.42
CA PHE A 145 6.89 9.14 10.98
C PHE A 145 6.63 9.04 12.49
N LEU A 146 5.86 8.06 12.96
CA LEU A 146 5.61 7.86 14.38
C LEU A 146 6.91 7.59 15.16
N THR A 147 7.82 6.82 14.57
CA THR A 147 9.12 6.52 15.19
C THR A 147 9.94 7.80 15.36
N LEU A 148 10.08 8.60 14.31
CA LEU A 148 10.79 9.88 14.35
C LEU A 148 10.17 10.86 15.38
N ARG A 149 8.85 10.88 15.49
CA ARG A 149 8.16 11.70 16.50
C ARG A 149 8.49 11.24 17.91
N LEU A 150 8.49 9.93 18.15
CA LEU A 150 8.85 9.37 19.45
C LEU A 150 10.31 9.66 19.82
N GLU A 151 11.23 9.55 18.87
CA GLU A 151 12.66 9.80 19.09
C GLU A 151 12.96 11.28 19.36
N ASN A 152 12.33 12.18 18.60
CA ASN A 152 12.55 13.62 18.76
C ASN A 152 11.83 14.24 19.97
N CYS A 153 10.70 13.66 20.38
CA CYS A 153 9.88 14.16 21.48
C CYS A 153 9.39 13.00 22.38
N PRO A 154 10.28 12.28 23.07
CA PRO A 154 9.90 11.04 23.78
C PRO A 154 8.91 11.26 24.91
N GLN A 155 8.89 12.43 25.55
CA GLN A 155 7.97 12.75 26.65
C GLN A 155 6.60 13.26 26.17
N SER A 156 6.51 13.79 24.95
CA SER A 156 5.26 14.27 24.37
C SER A 156 5.32 14.10 22.83
N PRO A 157 5.18 12.88 22.33
CA PRO A 157 5.27 12.63 20.88
C PRO A 157 4.05 13.16 20.12
N ASP A 158 3.01 13.62 20.80
CA ASP A 158 1.83 14.31 20.27
C ASP A 158 1.13 13.53 19.13
N PHE A 159 1.07 12.20 19.25
CA PHE A 159 0.45 11.35 18.23
C PHE A 159 -1.03 11.63 18.04
N ASP A 160 -1.68 12.17 19.04
CA ASP A 160 -3.12 12.43 19.11
C ASP A 160 -3.52 13.85 18.70
N ARG A 161 -2.57 14.71 18.29
CA ARG A 161 -2.87 16.07 17.82
C ARG A 161 -3.52 16.11 16.44
N GLN A 162 -3.33 15.11 15.64
CA GLN A 162 -3.87 14.98 14.29
C GLN A 162 -4.41 13.57 14.03
N ASP A 163 -5.29 13.46 13.07
CA ASP A 163 -5.69 12.18 12.52
C ASP A 163 -4.74 11.75 11.39
N TYR A 164 -4.78 10.48 11.01
CA TYR A 164 -3.92 9.94 9.98
C TYR A 164 -4.70 9.17 8.94
N ILE A 165 -4.34 9.34 7.68
CA ILE A 165 -4.81 8.51 6.56
C ILE A 165 -3.60 7.87 5.90
N VAL A 166 -3.65 6.56 5.69
CA VAL A 166 -2.69 5.83 4.87
C VAL A 166 -3.41 5.36 3.63
N LEU A 167 -2.94 5.80 2.45
CA LEU A 167 -3.56 5.46 1.17
C LEU A 167 -3.42 3.97 0.83
N ASN A 168 -2.35 3.33 1.35
CA ASN A 168 -1.96 1.95 1.02
C ASN A 168 -1.58 1.75 -0.47
N SER A 169 -1.84 2.75 -1.29
CA SER A 169 -1.40 2.92 -2.67
C SER A 169 -1.90 4.28 -3.15
N VAL A 170 -1.14 5.01 -3.94
CA VAL A 170 -1.58 6.27 -4.58
C VAL A 170 -2.86 6.09 -5.40
N ALA A 171 -3.12 4.91 -5.95
CA ALA A 171 -4.36 4.59 -6.66
C ALA A 171 -5.64 4.73 -5.80
N ASN A 172 -5.51 4.73 -4.47
CA ASN A 172 -6.63 4.90 -3.54
C ASN A 172 -6.88 6.38 -3.17
N VAL A 173 -6.16 7.34 -3.75
CA VAL A 173 -6.30 8.76 -3.39
C VAL A 173 -7.74 9.24 -3.49
N SER A 174 -8.49 8.82 -4.51
CA SER A 174 -9.91 9.18 -4.69
C SER A 174 -10.81 8.77 -3.52
N LYS A 175 -10.47 7.68 -2.83
CA LYS A 175 -11.21 7.20 -1.66
C LYS A 175 -10.92 8.04 -0.41
N ALA A 176 -9.78 8.72 -0.38
CA ALA A 176 -9.41 9.61 0.72
C ALA A 176 -10.05 11.00 0.61
N LEU A 177 -10.49 11.42 -0.57
CA LEU A 177 -11.01 12.79 -0.79
C LEU A 177 -12.19 13.12 0.11
N TYR A 178 -13.16 12.20 0.23
CA TYR A 178 -14.33 12.42 1.07
C TYR A 178 -13.98 12.60 2.56
N PRO A 179 -13.25 11.69 3.22
CA PRO A 179 -12.86 11.90 4.61
C PRO A 179 -11.92 13.10 4.81
N LEU A 180 -11.07 13.44 3.82
CA LEU A 180 -10.20 14.60 3.88
C LEU A 180 -10.95 15.93 3.88
N GLY A 181 -12.13 16.01 3.28
CA GLY A 181 -12.96 17.21 3.26
C GLY A 181 -13.40 17.71 4.64
N SER A 182 -13.25 16.93 5.70
CA SER A 182 -13.58 17.33 7.07
C SER A 182 -12.42 18.02 7.82
N TYR A 183 -11.23 18.12 7.22
CA TYR A 183 -10.05 18.71 7.84
C TYR A 183 -9.71 20.08 7.26
N GLU A 184 -9.30 21.01 8.13
CA GLU A 184 -8.84 22.35 7.73
C GLU A 184 -7.42 22.32 7.14
N ARG A 185 -6.60 21.39 7.61
CA ARG A 185 -5.18 21.26 7.23
C ARG A 185 -4.86 19.82 6.88
N ILE A 186 -4.29 19.65 5.71
CA ILE A 186 -3.88 18.33 5.20
C ILE A 186 -2.38 18.39 4.91
N HIS A 187 -1.62 17.48 5.51
CA HIS A 187 -0.19 17.33 5.29
C HIS A 187 0.08 16.01 4.60
N CYS A 188 0.59 16.04 3.36
CA CYS A 188 0.88 14.85 2.56
C CYS A 188 2.36 14.49 2.66
N PHE A 189 2.64 13.22 2.95
CA PHE A 189 3.97 12.60 3.00
C PHE A 189 4.02 11.50 1.95
N PHE A 190 4.19 11.89 0.68
CA PHE A 190 4.23 11.00 -0.46
C PHE A 190 5.62 10.97 -1.07
N ASP A 191 5.91 9.91 -1.83
CA ASP A 191 7.15 9.81 -2.58
C ASP A 191 7.28 10.98 -3.56
N ASN A 192 8.51 11.46 -3.73
CA ASN A 192 8.80 12.58 -4.63
C ASN A 192 8.93 12.08 -6.08
N ASP A 193 7.91 11.36 -6.54
CA ASP A 193 7.78 10.86 -7.89
C ASP A 193 6.53 11.42 -8.59
N ARG A 194 6.32 11.04 -9.84
CA ARG A 194 5.18 11.51 -10.63
C ARG A 194 3.84 11.12 -10.00
N ALA A 195 3.72 9.89 -9.50
CA ALA A 195 2.46 9.38 -8.95
C ALA A 195 2.09 10.10 -7.65
N GLY A 196 3.08 10.32 -6.74
CA GLY A 196 2.89 11.10 -5.53
C GLY A 196 2.50 12.54 -5.81
N MET A 197 3.14 13.18 -6.79
CA MET A 197 2.80 14.56 -7.20
C MET A 197 1.38 14.66 -7.80
N GLU A 198 0.97 13.71 -8.63
CA GLU A 198 -0.40 13.65 -9.18
C GLU A 198 -1.45 13.44 -8.07
N ALA A 199 -1.15 12.61 -7.06
CA ALA A 199 -2.01 12.41 -5.90
C ALA A 199 -2.18 13.70 -5.07
N ILE A 200 -1.09 14.45 -4.84
CA ILE A 200 -1.16 15.76 -4.15
C ILE A 200 -2.06 16.73 -4.92
N GLN A 201 -1.96 16.77 -6.25
CA GLN A 201 -2.81 17.64 -7.07
C GLN A 201 -4.29 17.27 -6.96
N GLN A 202 -4.63 15.98 -6.82
CA GLN A 202 -6.01 15.54 -6.61
C GLN A 202 -6.56 15.97 -5.24
N ILE A 203 -5.72 15.96 -4.19
CA ILE A 203 -6.12 16.36 -2.83
C ILE A 203 -6.30 17.90 -2.74
N ARG A 204 -5.57 18.68 -3.53
CA ARG A 204 -5.64 20.15 -3.54
C ARG A 204 -6.88 20.72 -4.24
N LYS A 205 -7.58 19.95 -5.04
CA LYS A 205 -8.79 20.36 -5.77
C LYS A 205 -10.01 20.31 -4.87
#